data_6b96e407ed0c4bafd4b4d9ca423c5fe0
#
_entry.id   6b96e407ed0c4bafd4b4d9ca423c5fe0
#
_cell.length_a   1.000
_cell.length_b   1.000
_cell.length_c   1.000
_cell.angle_alpha   90.00
_cell.angle_beta   90.00
_cell.angle_gamma   90.00
#
_symmetry.space_group_name_H-M   'P 1'
#
loop_
_entity.id
_entity.type
_entity.pdbx_description
1 polymer ?
#
loop_
_entity_poly.entity_id
_entity_poly.type
_entity_poly.pdbx_seq_one_letter_code
_entity_poly.pdbx_strand_id
1 'polypeptide(L)'
;MELVEQSSMKATIPKFEIGDTVDVHVRILEGEKERIQIFNGVVIARSGTKTREMFVVRRIVQGEGVERKFPLHSPRIADIVVKRSGKVRRAKLYYLRDLSGKAVRLKERFPASKLTPAEAKAAKTERRAAKAAAKLARGAASAAPKVTAPETSDVAETPVE
;
A
#
# COMPACT_ATOMS: atom_id res chain seq x y z
N MET A 1 26.55 -13.47 -27.87
CA MET A 1 25.66 -12.40 -27.35
C MET A 1 25.34 -12.54 -25.87
N GLU A 2 25.19 -13.76 -25.32
CA GLU A 2 24.82 -13.96 -23.91
C GLU A 2 25.83 -13.43 -22.90
N LEU A 3 27.13 -13.48 -23.17
CA LEU A 3 28.17 -12.97 -22.27
C LEU A 3 28.09 -11.44 -22.08
N VAL A 4 27.77 -10.71 -23.15
CA VAL A 4 27.61 -9.25 -23.09
C VAL A 4 26.33 -8.87 -22.36
N GLU A 5 25.26 -9.64 -22.50
CA GLU A 5 24.03 -9.41 -21.76
C GLU A 5 24.23 -9.63 -20.25
N GLN A 6 24.98 -10.67 -19.86
CA GLN A 6 25.25 -10.95 -18.44
C GLN A 6 26.05 -9.82 -17.76
N SER A 7 27.02 -9.23 -18.44
CA SER A 7 27.80 -8.12 -17.87
C SER A 7 26.96 -6.84 -17.66
N SER A 8 25.89 -6.67 -18.44
CA SER A 8 25.00 -5.49 -18.35
C SER A 8 23.85 -5.68 -17.36
N MET A 9 23.67 -6.88 -16.81
CA MET A 9 22.62 -7.17 -15.85
C MET A 9 23.00 -6.71 -14.43
N LYS A 10 22.07 -6.09 -13.73
CA LYS A 10 22.25 -5.79 -12.30
C LYS A 10 22.25 -7.08 -11.50
N ALA A 11 23.23 -7.24 -10.62
CA ALA A 11 23.36 -8.41 -9.75
C ALA A 11 22.24 -8.51 -8.71
N THR A 12 21.80 -7.36 -8.19
CA THR A 12 20.78 -7.33 -7.14
C THR A 12 19.55 -6.56 -7.63
N ILE A 13 18.44 -7.26 -7.75
CA ILE A 13 17.13 -6.69 -8.09
C ILE A 13 16.13 -7.18 -7.05
N PRO A 14 15.35 -6.28 -6.43
CA PRO A 14 14.32 -6.68 -5.49
C PRO A 14 13.23 -7.49 -6.21
N LYS A 15 12.70 -8.50 -5.53
CA LYS A 15 11.58 -9.30 -6.04
C LYS A 15 10.30 -8.50 -5.88
N PHE A 16 9.68 -8.13 -6.98
CA PHE A 16 8.36 -7.52 -7.01
C PHE A 16 7.51 -8.19 -8.10
N GLU A 17 6.21 -8.13 -7.92
CA GLU A 17 5.24 -8.73 -8.81
C GLU A 17 4.31 -7.67 -9.41
N ILE A 18 3.54 -8.08 -10.42
CA ILE A 18 2.52 -7.23 -11.02
C ILE A 18 1.41 -6.99 -10.00
N GLY A 19 0.99 -5.73 -9.86
CA GLY A 19 0.03 -5.30 -8.84
C GLY A 19 0.68 -4.75 -7.58
N ASP A 20 2.00 -4.90 -7.41
CA ASP A 20 2.70 -4.32 -6.27
C ASP A 20 2.78 -2.79 -6.41
N THR A 21 2.64 -2.10 -5.29
CA THR A 21 2.93 -0.67 -5.20
C THR A 21 4.40 -0.50 -4.89
N VAL A 22 5.12 0.14 -5.79
CA VAL A 22 6.57 0.31 -5.70
C VAL A 22 6.98 1.78 -5.72
N ASP A 23 8.08 2.07 -5.04
CA ASP A 23 8.80 3.33 -5.16
C ASP A 23 10.04 3.08 -6.04
N VAL A 24 10.05 3.65 -7.22
CA VAL A 24 11.18 3.58 -8.14
C VAL A 24 12.05 4.82 -7.93
N HIS A 25 13.26 4.62 -7.45
CA HIS A 25 14.26 5.66 -7.25
C HIS A 25 14.99 5.91 -8.58
N VAL A 26 14.66 6.99 -9.24
CA VAL A 26 15.21 7.35 -10.54
C VAL A 26 16.30 8.39 -10.35
N ARG A 27 17.51 8.09 -10.82
CA ARG A 27 18.63 9.02 -10.85
C ARG A 27 18.47 9.97 -12.03
N ILE A 28 18.41 11.26 -11.75
CA ILE A 28 18.34 12.34 -12.73
C ILE A 28 19.64 13.10 -12.69
N LEU A 29 20.24 13.28 -13.85
CA LEU A 29 21.44 14.11 -14.05
C LEU A 29 20.99 15.47 -14.57
N GLU A 30 21.27 16.52 -13.84
CA GLU A 30 20.99 17.91 -14.22
C GLU A 30 22.31 18.68 -14.28
N GLY A 31 22.93 18.68 -15.46
CA GLY A 31 24.29 19.18 -15.62
C GLY A 31 25.29 18.35 -14.81
N GLU A 32 25.99 18.98 -13.88
CA GLU A 32 26.96 18.30 -12.98
C GLU A 32 26.34 17.72 -11.71
N LYS A 33 25.06 18.00 -11.45
CA LYS A 33 24.38 17.54 -10.23
C LYS A 33 23.56 16.30 -10.49
N GLU A 34 23.68 15.33 -9.60
CA GLU A 34 22.81 14.15 -9.57
C GLU A 34 21.77 14.30 -8.46
N ARG A 35 20.52 13.97 -8.77
CA ARG A 35 19.47 13.84 -7.76
C ARG A 35 18.64 12.58 -7.95
N ILE A 36 18.09 12.06 -6.87
CA ILE A 36 17.20 10.92 -6.91
C ILE A 36 15.76 11.44 -6.84
N GLN A 37 14.96 11.08 -7.84
CA GLN A 37 13.52 11.33 -7.84
C GLN A 37 12.77 10.02 -7.61
N ILE A 38 11.85 10.01 -6.67
CA ILE A 38 11.03 8.84 -6.36
C ILE A 38 9.76 8.88 -7.20
N PHE A 39 9.54 7.82 -7.98
CA PHE A 39 8.30 7.60 -8.71
C PHE A 39 7.50 6.49 -8.01
N ASN A 40 6.50 6.87 -7.23
CA ASN A 40 5.59 5.95 -6.55
C ASN A 40 4.45 5.56 -7.47
N GLY A 41 4.09 4.27 -7.51
CA GLY A 41 2.95 3.81 -8.30
C GLY A 41 2.76 2.31 -8.24
N VAL A 42 1.75 1.82 -8.98
CA VAL A 42 1.41 0.40 -9.09
C VAL A 42 2.02 -0.18 -10.36
N VAL A 43 2.65 -1.35 -10.26
CA VAL A 43 3.17 -2.09 -11.41
C VAL A 43 2.01 -2.70 -12.17
N ILE A 44 1.75 -2.23 -13.39
CA ILE A 44 0.62 -2.70 -14.22
C ILE A 44 1.02 -3.77 -15.22
N ALA A 45 2.26 -3.80 -15.66
CA ALA A 45 2.75 -4.78 -16.61
C ALA A 45 4.25 -5.01 -16.45
N ARG A 46 4.68 -6.20 -16.79
CA ARG A 46 6.09 -6.59 -16.91
C ARG A 46 6.24 -7.34 -18.23
N SER A 47 7.27 -7.05 -19.00
CA SER A 47 7.50 -7.62 -20.33
C SER A 47 8.99 -7.68 -20.65
N GLY A 48 9.35 -8.55 -21.59
CA GLY A 48 10.74 -8.78 -21.98
C GLY A 48 11.43 -9.83 -21.11
N THR A 49 12.67 -10.15 -21.47
CA THR A 49 13.51 -11.13 -20.80
C THR A 49 14.93 -10.63 -20.73
N LYS A 50 15.68 -11.02 -19.71
CA LYS A 50 17.07 -10.64 -19.50
C LYS A 50 17.24 -9.09 -19.50
N THR A 51 18.21 -8.57 -20.25
CA THR A 51 18.49 -7.13 -20.34
C THR A 51 17.34 -6.27 -20.92
N ARG A 52 16.45 -6.89 -21.72
CA ARG A 52 15.28 -6.21 -22.32
C ARG A 52 14.07 -6.19 -21.42
N GLU A 53 14.22 -6.65 -20.19
CA GLU A 53 13.11 -6.68 -19.25
C GLU A 53 12.71 -5.26 -18.83
N MET A 54 11.42 -4.98 -19.00
CA MET A 54 10.82 -3.68 -18.70
C MET A 54 9.58 -3.86 -17.86
N PHE A 55 9.31 -2.92 -16.97
CA PHE A 55 8.07 -2.85 -16.21
C PHE A 55 7.43 -1.47 -16.35
N VAL A 56 6.12 -1.45 -16.25
CA VAL A 56 5.31 -0.23 -16.37
C VAL A 56 4.69 0.08 -15.03
N VAL A 57 4.92 1.29 -14.56
CA VAL A 57 4.35 1.79 -13.31
C VAL A 57 3.33 2.88 -13.61
N ARG A 58 2.15 2.75 -13.04
CA ARG A 58 1.06 3.72 -13.14
C ARG A 58 0.83 4.39 -11.79
N ARG A 59 0.69 5.70 -11.82
CA ARG A 59 0.23 6.50 -10.69
C ARG A 59 -0.84 7.49 -11.12
N ILE A 60 -1.66 7.93 -10.20
CA ILE A 60 -2.65 8.96 -10.43
C ILE A 60 -2.13 10.25 -9.80
N VAL A 61 -2.07 11.32 -10.57
CA VAL A 61 -1.66 12.65 -10.15
C VAL A 61 -2.77 13.62 -10.53
N GLN A 62 -3.33 14.32 -9.58
CA GLN A 62 -4.41 15.31 -9.80
C GLN A 62 -5.60 14.78 -10.61
N GLY A 63 -5.93 13.49 -10.46
CA GLY A 63 -6.99 12.83 -11.22
C GLY A 63 -6.55 12.19 -12.53
N GLU A 64 -5.38 12.53 -13.04
CA GLU A 64 -4.84 11.95 -14.28
C GLU A 64 -3.94 10.74 -14.02
N GLY A 65 -4.06 9.74 -14.90
CA GLY A 65 -3.25 8.53 -14.85
C GLY A 65 -1.94 8.67 -15.61
N VAL A 66 -0.82 8.75 -14.90
CA VAL A 66 0.53 8.81 -15.50
C VAL A 66 1.16 7.43 -15.49
N GLU A 67 1.62 6.97 -16.67
CA GLU A 67 2.32 5.71 -16.84
C GLU A 67 3.76 5.95 -17.28
N ARG A 68 4.68 5.25 -16.64
CA ARG A 68 6.09 5.30 -17.01
C ARG A 68 6.66 3.91 -17.18
N LYS A 69 7.37 3.68 -18.28
CA LYS A 69 8.08 2.44 -18.57
C LYS A 69 9.51 2.53 -18.04
N PHE A 70 9.93 1.52 -17.32
CA PHE A 70 11.27 1.44 -16.76
C PHE A 70 11.96 0.16 -17.23
N PRO A 71 13.14 0.24 -17.87
CA PRO A 71 13.98 -0.92 -18.08
C PRO A 71 14.56 -1.39 -16.75
N LEU A 72 14.42 -2.67 -16.42
CA LEU A 72 14.77 -3.23 -15.11
C LEU A 72 16.26 -3.06 -14.78
N HIS A 73 17.11 -3.27 -15.76
CA HIS A 73 18.57 -3.22 -15.62
C HIS A 73 19.18 -1.83 -15.92
N SER A 74 18.34 -0.79 -16.07
CA SER A 74 18.85 0.56 -16.37
C SER A 74 19.73 1.11 -15.25
N PRO A 75 20.90 1.72 -15.56
CA PRO A 75 21.76 2.38 -14.57
C PRO A 75 21.08 3.61 -13.95
N ARG A 76 20.08 4.19 -14.63
CA ARG A 76 19.31 5.34 -14.10
C ARG A 76 18.38 4.96 -12.96
N ILE A 77 18.05 3.67 -12.77
CA ILE A 77 17.28 3.22 -11.62
C ILE A 77 18.27 2.93 -10.49
N ALA A 78 18.25 3.73 -9.43
CA ALA A 78 19.09 3.52 -8.26
C ALA A 78 18.58 2.31 -7.46
N ASP A 79 17.30 2.33 -7.09
CA ASP A 79 16.67 1.26 -6.30
C ASP A 79 15.17 1.14 -6.61
N ILE A 80 14.57 0.02 -6.19
CA ILE A 80 13.14 -0.25 -6.27
C ILE A 80 12.68 -0.78 -4.92
N VAL A 81 11.82 -0.06 -4.23
CA VAL A 81 11.30 -0.43 -2.91
C VAL A 81 9.85 -0.86 -3.04
N VAL A 82 9.52 -2.07 -2.59
CA VAL A 82 8.14 -2.55 -2.57
C VAL A 82 7.45 -2.07 -1.30
N LYS A 83 6.41 -1.25 -1.45
CA LYS A 83 5.60 -0.71 -0.34
C LYS A 83 4.45 -1.64 0.06
N ARG A 84 3.75 -2.17 -0.93
CA ARG A 84 2.59 -3.03 -0.74
C ARG A 84 2.52 -4.06 -1.84
N SER A 85 2.11 -5.26 -1.49
CA SER A 85 1.85 -6.33 -2.47
C SER A 85 0.36 -6.41 -2.78
N GLY A 86 0.01 -6.33 -4.06
CA GLY A 86 -1.36 -6.41 -4.54
C GLY A 86 -1.75 -7.81 -4.96
N LYS A 87 -2.96 -8.26 -4.62
CA LYS A 87 -3.52 -9.52 -5.10
C LYS A 87 -4.19 -9.31 -6.45
N VAL A 88 -3.57 -9.80 -7.51
CA VAL A 88 -4.08 -9.70 -8.88
C VAL A 88 -4.26 -11.08 -9.52
N ARG A 89 -5.13 -11.18 -10.53
CA ARG A 89 -5.40 -12.42 -11.28
C ARG A 89 -4.93 -12.37 -12.73
N ARG A 90 -4.42 -11.22 -13.17
CA ARG A 90 -3.99 -10.99 -14.56
C ARG A 90 -2.54 -10.54 -14.60
N ALA A 91 -1.84 -10.94 -15.65
CA ALA A 91 -0.46 -10.54 -15.89
C ALA A 91 -0.29 -9.10 -16.43
N LYS A 92 -1.37 -8.51 -16.93
CA LYS A 92 -1.39 -7.11 -17.41
C LYS A 92 -2.65 -6.44 -16.90
N LEU A 93 -2.49 -5.33 -16.18
CA LEU A 93 -3.57 -4.64 -15.47
C LEU A 93 -4.04 -3.39 -16.22
N TYR A 94 -4.20 -3.49 -17.55
CA TYR A 94 -4.59 -2.34 -18.36
C TYR A 94 -6.01 -1.83 -18.06
N TYR A 95 -6.87 -2.66 -17.51
CA TYR A 95 -8.21 -2.27 -17.05
C TYR A 95 -8.18 -1.18 -15.94
N LEU A 96 -7.04 -0.99 -15.27
CA LEU A 96 -6.88 0.10 -14.29
C LEU A 96 -6.89 1.49 -14.95
N ARG A 97 -6.76 1.56 -16.27
CA ARG A 97 -6.82 2.82 -17.03
C ARG A 97 -8.22 3.43 -17.02
N ASP A 98 -9.22 2.57 -17.08
CA ASP A 98 -10.63 2.95 -17.16
C ASP A 98 -11.25 3.18 -15.78
N LEU A 99 -10.53 2.82 -14.72
CA LEU A 99 -10.99 2.94 -13.35
C LEU A 99 -10.48 4.23 -12.69
N SER A 100 -11.33 4.85 -11.87
CA SER A 100 -10.99 6.05 -11.10
C SER A 100 -11.37 5.90 -9.61
N GLY A 101 -10.79 6.73 -8.77
CA GLY A 101 -11.13 6.81 -7.36
C GLY A 101 -10.87 5.53 -6.56
N LYS A 102 -11.87 5.04 -5.84
CA LYS A 102 -11.74 3.86 -4.96
C LYS A 102 -11.57 2.54 -5.74
N ALA A 103 -12.06 2.46 -6.97
CA ALA A 103 -12.00 1.27 -7.81
C ALA A 103 -10.57 0.90 -8.27
N VAL A 104 -9.67 1.86 -8.31
CA VAL A 104 -8.24 1.66 -8.65
C VAL A 104 -7.49 0.90 -7.55
N ARG A 105 -7.98 0.90 -6.31
CA ARG A 105 -7.28 0.27 -5.19
C ARG A 105 -7.32 -1.24 -5.31
N LEU A 106 -6.15 -1.84 -5.48
CA LEU A 106 -5.98 -3.29 -5.46
C LEU A 106 -6.10 -3.81 -4.01
N LYS A 107 -6.66 -5.02 -3.86
CA LYS A 107 -6.67 -5.72 -2.57
C LYS A 107 -5.23 -6.07 -2.20
N GLU A 108 -4.83 -5.80 -0.96
CA GLU A 108 -3.52 -6.20 -0.47
C GLU A 108 -3.41 -7.72 -0.42
N ARG A 109 -2.28 -8.22 -0.89
CA ARG A 109 -1.82 -9.56 -0.64
C ARG A 109 -0.89 -9.49 0.56
N PHE A 110 -1.39 -9.87 1.72
CA PHE A 110 -0.46 -10.15 2.80
C PHE A 110 0.40 -11.33 2.35
N PRO A 111 1.74 -11.20 2.28
CA PRO A 111 2.57 -12.37 2.13
C PRO A 111 2.06 -13.33 3.19
N ALA A 112 1.67 -14.54 2.78
CA ALA A 112 1.50 -15.62 3.74
C ALA A 112 2.86 -15.64 4.45
N SER A 113 2.91 -15.01 5.63
CA SER A 113 4.14 -14.93 6.36
C SER A 113 4.64 -16.36 6.43
N LYS A 114 5.94 -16.55 6.49
CA LYS A 114 6.56 -17.85 6.75
C LYS A 114 6.17 -18.39 8.15
N LEU A 115 4.98 -18.05 8.60
CA LEU A 115 4.34 -18.63 9.75
C LEU A 115 4.09 -20.08 9.39
N THR A 116 4.71 -20.95 10.13
CA THR A 116 4.39 -22.37 10.10
C THR A 116 2.86 -22.52 10.26
N PRO A 117 2.23 -23.56 9.70
CA PRO A 117 0.79 -23.76 9.81
C PRO A 117 0.26 -23.69 11.26
N ALA A 118 1.14 -23.94 12.24
CA ALA A 118 0.85 -23.81 13.67
C ALA A 118 0.75 -22.33 14.11
N GLU A 119 1.68 -21.48 13.70
CA GLU A 119 1.67 -20.04 14.01
C GLU A 119 0.53 -19.29 13.32
N ALA A 120 0.18 -19.70 12.09
CA ALA A 120 -0.99 -19.16 11.39
C ALA A 120 -2.31 -19.49 12.09
N LYS A 121 -2.42 -20.69 12.71
CA LYS A 121 -3.57 -21.07 13.55
C LYS A 121 -3.59 -20.27 14.85
N ALA A 122 -2.45 -20.10 15.52
CA ALA A 122 -2.33 -19.34 16.76
C ALA A 122 -2.69 -17.85 16.54
N ALA A 123 -2.15 -17.20 15.52
CA ALA A 123 -2.48 -15.81 15.18
C ALA A 123 -3.96 -15.63 14.80
N LYS A 124 -4.61 -16.64 14.20
CA LYS A 124 -6.05 -16.61 13.90
C LYS A 124 -6.92 -16.75 15.14
N THR A 125 -6.48 -17.56 16.11
CA THR A 125 -7.16 -17.72 17.42
C THR A 125 -7.01 -16.46 18.26
N GLU A 126 -5.83 -15.86 18.33
CA GLU A 126 -5.60 -14.58 19.02
C GLU A 126 -6.45 -13.44 18.45
N ARG A 127 -6.51 -13.32 17.12
CA ARG A 127 -7.38 -12.30 16.48
C ARG A 127 -8.87 -12.55 16.77
N ARG A 128 -9.32 -13.80 16.86
CA ARG A 128 -10.69 -14.13 17.25
C ARG A 128 -10.95 -13.80 18.72
N ALA A 129 -10.02 -14.12 19.60
CA ALA A 129 -10.11 -13.79 21.03
C ALA A 129 -10.11 -12.28 21.27
N ALA A 130 -9.21 -11.53 20.63
CA ALA A 130 -9.17 -10.08 20.71
C ALA A 130 -10.46 -9.43 20.19
N LYS A 131 -11.04 -9.94 19.10
CA LYS A 131 -12.31 -9.45 18.55
C LYS A 131 -13.50 -9.78 19.47
N ALA A 132 -13.48 -10.92 20.15
CA ALA A 132 -14.49 -11.31 21.13
C ALA A 132 -14.40 -10.42 22.38
N ALA A 133 -13.19 -10.18 22.90
CA ALA A 133 -12.95 -9.29 24.03
C ALA A 133 -13.38 -7.85 23.74
N ALA A 134 -13.06 -7.34 22.54
CA ALA A 134 -13.50 -6.01 22.11
C ALA A 134 -15.04 -5.90 21.98
N LYS A 135 -15.71 -6.98 21.57
CA LYS A 135 -17.17 -7.03 21.49
C LYS A 135 -17.81 -7.05 22.89
N LEU A 136 -17.23 -7.78 23.84
CA LEU A 136 -17.67 -7.80 25.25
C LEU A 136 -17.47 -6.43 25.91
N ALA A 137 -16.33 -5.80 25.69
CA ALA A 137 -16.05 -4.44 26.24
C ALA A 137 -17.02 -3.38 25.68
N ARG A 138 -17.40 -3.48 24.40
CA ARG A 138 -18.43 -2.60 23.82
C ARG A 138 -19.82 -2.87 24.36
N GLY A 139 -20.18 -4.12 24.67
CA GLY A 139 -21.44 -4.50 25.28
C GLY A 139 -21.56 -4.01 26.73
N ALA A 140 -20.47 -4.02 27.49
CA ALA A 140 -20.43 -3.52 28.86
C ALA A 140 -20.53 -1.99 28.94
N ALA A 141 -19.95 -1.28 27.97
CA ALA A 141 -20.04 0.20 27.90
C ALA A 141 -21.45 0.71 27.55
N SER A 142 -22.31 -0.11 26.93
CA SER A 142 -23.69 0.27 26.60
C SER A 142 -24.71 -0.04 27.72
N ALA A 143 -24.28 -0.70 28.79
CA ALA A 143 -25.12 -1.09 29.93
C ALA A 143 -24.92 -0.22 31.19
N ALA A 144 -24.29 0.95 31.07
CA ALA A 144 -24.19 1.91 32.18
C ALA A 144 -25.57 2.54 32.41
N PRO A 145 -26.12 2.49 33.66
CA PRO A 145 -27.42 3.08 33.96
C PRO A 145 -27.37 4.61 33.84
N LYS A 146 -28.37 5.14 33.17
CA LYS A 146 -28.65 6.56 33.04
C LYS A 146 -28.96 7.11 34.44
N VAL A 147 -28.03 7.76 35.06
CA VAL A 147 -28.24 8.44 36.34
C VAL A 147 -29.10 9.66 36.04
N THR A 148 -30.33 9.63 36.53
CA THR A 148 -31.26 10.73 36.59
C THR A 148 -30.72 11.82 37.53
N ALA A 149 -30.56 13.04 37.01
CA ALA A 149 -30.28 14.21 37.83
C ALA A 149 -31.50 14.56 38.69
N PRO A 150 -31.33 14.94 39.95
CA PRO A 150 -32.43 15.48 40.74
C PRO A 150 -32.72 16.95 40.36
N GLU A 151 -34.00 17.21 40.13
CA GLU A 151 -34.58 18.55 40.16
C GLU A 151 -34.33 19.19 41.52
N THR A 152 -33.85 20.42 41.55
CA THR A 152 -34.07 21.32 42.67
C THR A 152 -34.80 22.57 42.17
N SER A 153 -36.00 22.64 42.63
CA SER A 153 -36.96 23.73 42.53
C SER A 153 -36.52 24.95 43.34
N ASP A 154 -36.95 26.08 42.82
CA ASP A 154 -37.35 27.33 43.51
C ASP A 154 -36.45 27.99 44.55
N VAL A 155 -36.16 29.24 44.35
CA VAL A 155 -36.71 30.33 45.14
C VAL A 155 -36.49 31.69 44.43
N ALA A 156 -37.59 32.41 44.30
CA ALA A 156 -37.69 33.80 43.90
C ALA A 156 -37.03 34.75 44.89
N GLU A 157 -36.46 35.84 44.44
CA GLU A 157 -36.74 37.16 45.07
C GLU A 157 -36.10 38.30 44.22
N THR A 158 -36.94 39.18 43.75
CA THR A 158 -36.68 40.56 43.42
C THR A 158 -36.81 41.40 44.72
N PRO A 159 -36.56 42.75 44.83
CA PRO A 159 -36.23 43.77 43.82
C PRO A 159 -35.22 44.85 44.33
N VAL A 160 -35.15 46.01 43.54
CA VAL A 160 -34.86 47.43 43.93
C VAL A 160 -33.36 47.75 44.09
N GLU A 161 -32.79 48.66 43.35
CA GLU A 161 -32.97 50.09 42.95
C GLU A 161 -32.16 50.40 41.71
#